data_a5c614b8f24089835f58d3d2f37aab32
#
_entry.id   a5c614b8f24089835f58d3d2f37aab32
#
_cell.length_a   1.000
_cell.length_b   1.000
_cell.length_c   1.000
_cell.angle_alpha   90.00
_cell.angle_beta   90.00
_cell.angle_gamma   90.00
#
_symmetry.space_group_name_H-M   'P 1'
#
loop_
_entity.id
_entity.type
_entity.pdbx_description
1 polymer ?
#
loop_
_entity_poly.entity_id
_entity_poly.type
_entity_poly.pdbx_seq_one_letter_code
_entity_poly.pdbx_strand_id
1 'polypeptide(L)'
;TTVTEMGPLLLARLMDLNETQEGVLNIAFRLADEEALPLLDLKDLQSMLVWIGQNADELSLRYGNVAAATVGAIQRQLLVLENQGGTKLFGEPALELADMMTVTPEGLGRINILASDKLMGSPRLYATFLLWLLSELFEELPEVGDPDKPKLVFFFDEAHLLFDDAPKALVDKVEQVARLIRSKGVGIYFITQNPADIPDDILGQLGNRVQHALRVFTAKDQKDLERAAETYRPNPAFSTETAIKEVGTGEAVTSFLEAKGVPAVVQRTLIRPPASQLGPIAPDARKAAMAASGLGPKYDTTVDRESAHELL
;
A
#
# COMPACT_ATOMS: atom_id res chain seq x y z
N THR A 1 -11.20 5.33 -3.68
CA THR A 1 -10.57 6.61 -4.08
C THR A 1 -11.20 7.15 -5.36
N THR A 2 -11.17 8.45 -5.60
CA THR A 2 -11.58 9.03 -6.87
C THR A 2 -10.45 9.03 -7.89
N VAL A 3 -10.80 9.19 -9.17
CA VAL A 3 -9.80 9.37 -10.24
C VAL A 3 -8.97 10.63 -9.98
N THR A 4 -9.61 11.72 -9.54
CA THR A 4 -8.93 12.98 -9.19
C THR A 4 -7.89 12.78 -8.08
N GLU A 5 -8.22 12.07 -6.99
CA GLU A 5 -7.29 11.79 -5.89
C GLU A 5 -6.11 10.89 -6.31
N MET A 6 -6.36 9.90 -7.17
CA MET A 6 -5.29 9.06 -7.71
C MET A 6 -4.30 9.89 -8.54
N GLY A 7 -4.78 10.85 -9.27
CA GLY A 7 -3.98 11.73 -10.11
C GLY A 7 -3.43 11.08 -11.39
N PRO A 8 -3.00 11.91 -12.34
CA PRO A 8 -2.60 11.42 -13.66
C PRO A 8 -1.34 10.56 -13.64
N LEU A 9 -0.39 10.85 -12.75
CA LEU A 9 0.88 10.14 -12.67
C LEU A 9 0.70 8.68 -12.22
N LEU A 10 -0.08 8.46 -11.15
CA LEU A 10 -0.34 7.10 -10.64
C LEU A 10 -1.23 6.31 -11.61
N LEU A 11 -2.22 6.96 -12.22
CA LEU A 11 -3.05 6.35 -13.25
C LEU A 11 -2.25 5.98 -14.51
N ALA A 12 -1.33 6.83 -14.97
CA ALA A 12 -0.47 6.50 -16.10
C ALA A 12 0.37 5.24 -15.82
N ARG A 13 0.90 5.12 -14.62
CA ARG A 13 1.64 3.91 -14.18
C ARG A 13 0.74 2.69 -14.07
N LEU A 14 -0.47 2.85 -13.49
CA LEU A 14 -1.45 1.78 -13.36
C LEU A 14 -1.84 1.22 -14.72
N MET A 15 -2.03 2.09 -15.70
CA MET A 15 -2.39 1.74 -17.08
C MET A 15 -1.20 1.42 -17.99
N ASP A 16 0.05 1.49 -17.49
CA ASP A 16 1.28 1.25 -18.25
C ASP A 16 1.40 2.14 -19.50
N LEU A 17 1.13 3.42 -19.31
CA LEU A 17 1.17 4.40 -20.38
C LEU A 17 2.61 4.83 -20.69
N ASN A 18 2.90 5.07 -21.97
CA ASN A 18 4.15 5.71 -22.36
C ASN A 18 4.06 7.24 -22.19
N GLU A 19 5.20 7.94 -22.33
CA GLU A 19 5.31 9.39 -22.13
C GLU A 19 4.28 10.21 -22.96
N THR A 20 4.02 9.80 -24.22
CA THR A 20 3.05 10.49 -25.08
C THR A 20 1.62 10.31 -24.57
N GLN A 21 1.27 9.12 -24.12
CA GLN A 21 -0.04 8.81 -23.54
C GLN A 21 -0.23 9.49 -22.18
N GLU A 22 0.81 9.49 -21.33
CA GLU A 22 0.83 10.22 -20.06
C GLU A 22 0.63 11.73 -20.30
N GLY A 23 1.25 12.29 -21.34
CA GLY A 23 1.04 13.68 -21.73
C GLY A 23 -0.44 14.00 -22.03
N VAL A 24 -1.12 13.14 -22.79
CA VAL A 24 -2.56 13.31 -23.08
C VAL A 24 -3.41 13.11 -21.81
N LEU A 25 -3.05 12.17 -20.95
CA LEU A 25 -3.74 12.00 -19.67
C LEU A 25 -3.58 13.24 -18.76
N ASN A 26 -2.41 13.85 -18.70
CA ASN A 26 -2.19 15.11 -17.98
C ASN A 26 -3.05 16.25 -18.55
N ILE A 27 -3.25 16.32 -19.88
CA ILE A 27 -4.16 17.28 -20.50
C ILE A 27 -5.59 17.03 -20.03
N ALA A 28 -6.03 15.76 -19.95
CA ALA A 28 -7.36 15.41 -19.46
C ALA A 28 -7.64 15.92 -18.04
N PHE A 29 -6.70 15.73 -17.12
CA PHE A 29 -6.81 16.23 -15.75
C PHE A 29 -6.81 17.76 -15.69
N ARG A 30 -5.93 18.39 -16.45
CA ARG A 30 -5.87 19.85 -16.51
C ARG A 30 -7.16 20.48 -17.04
N LEU A 31 -7.73 19.91 -18.10
CA LEU A 31 -9.02 20.36 -18.64
C LEU A 31 -10.15 20.15 -17.63
N ALA A 32 -10.15 19.00 -16.95
CA ALA A 32 -11.13 18.72 -15.92
C ALA A 32 -11.10 19.78 -14.80
N ASP A 33 -9.90 20.19 -14.37
CA ASP A 33 -9.72 21.26 -13.38
C ASP A 33 -10.16 22.63 -13.91
N GLU A 34 -9.76 23.00 -15.14
CA GLU A 34 -10.07 24.30 -15.76
C GLU A 34 -11.57 24.48 -16.00
N GLU A 35 -12.28 23.40 -16.39
CA GLU A 35 -13.72 23.41 -16.71
C GLU A 35 -14.59 22.95 -15.51
N ALA A 36 -14.00 22.73 -14.34
CA ALA A 36 -14.67 22.26 -13.13
C ALA A 36 -15.48 20.97 -13.35
N LEU A 37 -14.89 20.00 -14.06
CA LEU A 37 -15.45 18.69 -14.36
C LEU A 37 -14.89 17.66 -13.38
N PRO A 38 -15.63 17.20 -12.37
CA PRO A 38 -15.11 16.23 -11.40
C PRO A 38 -14.82 14.89 -12.08
N LEU A 39 -13.61 14.34 -11.87
CA LEU A 39 -13.25 12.98 -12.28
C LEU A 39 -13.36 12.06 -11.05
N LEU A 40 -14.53 11.48 -10.83
CA LEU A 40 -14.83 10.69 -9.65
C LEU A 40 -14.56 9.21 -9.89
N ASP A 41 -14.98 8.71 -11.02
CA ASP A 41 -14.83 7.30 -11.40
C ASP A 41 -14.24 7.13 -12.82
N LEU A 42 -14.18 5.88 -13.27
CA LEU A 42 -13.60 5.56 -14.60
C LEU A 42 -14.49 6.01 -15.76
N LYS A 43 -15.81 6.16 -15.55
CA LYS A 43 -16.73 6.66 -16.59
C LYS A 43 -16.43 8.12 -16.91
N ASP A 44 -16.11 8.92 -15.87
CA ASP A 44 -15.72 10.31 -16.04
C ASP A 44 -14.47 10.45 -16.91
N LEU A 45 -13.44 9.66 -16.57
CA LEU A 45 -12.21 9.65 -17.37
C LEU A 45 -12.46 9.17 -18.79
N GLN A 46 -13.32 8.17 -18.99
CA GLN A 46 -13.71 7.71 -20.32
C GLN A 46 -14.39 8.82 -21.12
N SER A 47 -15.35 9.54 -20.51
CA SER A 47 -16.07 10.64 -21.18
C SER A 47 -15.14 11.79 -21.51
N MET A 48 -14.25 12.16 -20.60
CA MET A 48 -13.20 13.16 -20.85
C MET A 48 -12.29 12.76 -22.03
N LEU A 49 -11.86 11.50 -22.11
CA LEU A 49 -11.03 11.00 -23.21
C LEU A 49 -11.80 11.02 -24.55
N VAL A 50 -13.09 10.70 -24.54
CA VAL A 50 -13.94 10.82 -25.75
C VAL A 50 -14.02 12.27 -26.20
N TRP A 51 -14.30 13.19 -25.28
CA TRP A 51 -14.37 14.62 -25.57
C TRP A 51 -13.05 15.17 -26.10
N ILE A 52 -11.92 14.80 -25.51
CA ILE A 52 -10.57 15.16 -26.00
C ILE A 52 -10.35 14.64 -27.42
N GLY A 53 -10.74 13.41 -27.72
CA GLY A 53 -10.63 12.83 -29.04
C GLY A 53 -11.44 13.58 -30.10
N GLN A 54 -12.63 14.06 -29.75
CA GLN A 54 -13.51 14.85 -30.60
C GLN A 54 -13.00 16.27 -30.86
N ASN A 55 -12.27 16.87 -29.90
CA ASN A 55 -11.75 18.22 -29.95
C ASN A 55 -10.21 18.27 -30.15
N ALA A 56 -9.62 17.18 -30.66
CA ALA A 56 -8.18 17.00 -30.77
C ALA A 56 -7.45 18.10 -31.55
N ASP A 57 -8.04 18.62 -32.61
CA ASP A 57 -7.44 19.67 -33.45
C ASP A 57 -7.30 21.00 -32.66
N GLU A 58 -8.33 21.40 -31.92
CA GLU A 58 -8.32 22.61 -31.10
C GLU A 58 -7.35 22.48 -29.95
N LEU A 59 -7.40 21.33 -29.25
CA LEU A 59 -6.53 21.03 -28.11
C LEU A 59 -5.06 20.94 -28.53
N SER A 60 -4.78 20.46 -29.72
CA SER A 60 -3.41 20.40 -30.25
C SER A 60 -2.80 21.79 -30.43
N LEU A 61 -3.58 22.80 -30.72
CA LEU A 61 -3.12 24.20 -30.81
C LEU A 61 -2.80 24.78 -29.44
N ARG A 62 -3.49 24.33 -28.39
CA ARG A 62 -3.36 24.86 -27.01
C ARG A 62 -2.31 24.13 -26.18
N TYR A 63 -2.25 22.80 -26.29
CA TYR A 63 -1.47 21.93 -25.39
C TYR A 63 -0.39 21.11 -26.12
N GLY A 64 -0.29 21.21 -27.44
CA GLY A 64 0.58 20.36 -28.24
C GLY A 64 -0.16 19.17 -28.85
N ASN A 65 0.56 18.30 -29.55
CA ASN A 65 -0.03 17.24 -30.34
C ASN A 65 -0.90 16.28 -29.56
N VAL A 66 -2.21 16.30 -29.80
CA VAL A 66 -3.20 15.36 -29.26
C VAL A 66 -3.70 14.50 -30.44
N ALA A 67 -3.13 13.30 -30.58
CA ALA A 67 -3.51 12.41 -31.68
C ALA A 67 -4.64 11.46 -31.25
N ALA A 68 -5.66 11.28 -32.10
CA ALA A 68 -6.77 10.35 -31.86
C ALA A 68 -6.28 8.91 -31.58
N ALA A 69 -5.18 8.49 -32.25
CA ALA A 69 -4.57 7.18 -31.99
C ALA A 69 -4.03 7.03 -30.57
N THR A 70 -3.49 8.12 -29.99
CA THR A 70 -3.01 8.16 -28.60
C THR A 70 -4.18 8.07 -27.63
N VAL A 71 -5.24 8.85 -27.84
CA VAL A 71 -6.48 8.77 -27.03
C VAL A 71 -7.05 7.36 -27.07
N GLY A 72 -7.19 6.76 -28.26
CA GLY A 72 -7.68 5.39 -28.42
C GLY A 72 -6.80 4.33 -27.73
N ALA A 73 -5.49 4.58 -27.61
CA ALA A 73 -4.60 3.70 -26.84
C ALA A 73 -4.87 3.79 -25.33
N ILE A 74 -5.08 5.00 -24.79
CA ILE A 74 -5.42 5.18 -23.37
C ILE A 74 -6.78 4.53 -23.06
N GLN A 75 -7.78 4.71 -23.91
CA GLN A 75 -9.11 4.10 -23.74
C GLN A 75 -9.03 2.56 -23.70
N ARG A 76 -8.17 1.93 -24.52
CA ARG A 76 -7.96 0.47 -24.43
C ARG A 76 -7.34 0.05 -23.11
N GLN A 77 -6.40 0.82 -22.57
CA GLN A 77 -5.80 0.53 -21.26
C GLN A 77 -6.81 0.75 -20.12
N LEU A 78 -7.67 1.76 -20.26
CA LEU A 78 -8.77 1.99 -19.32
C LEU A 78 -9.72 0.79 -19.26
N LEU A 79 -10.10 0.24 -20.42
CA LEU A 79 -10.93 -0.96 -20.49
C LEU A 79 -10.24 -2.19 -19.85
N VAL A 80 -8.93 -2.33 -20.01
CA VAL A 80 -8.16 -3.39 -19.31
C VAL A 80 -8.25 -3.20 -17.80
N LEU A 81 -8.10 -1.96 -17.32
CA LEU A 81 -8.21 -1.62 -15.89
C LEU A 81 -9.61 -1.93 -15.33
N GLU A 82 -10.66 -1.59 -16.06
CA GLU A 82 -12.04 -1.93 -15.69
C GLU A 82 -12.23 -3.45 -15.52
N ASN A 83 -11.74 -4.24 -16.49
CA ASN A 83 -11.81 -5.70 -16.45
C ASN A 83 -11.00 -6.31 -15.31
N GLN A 84 -9.96 -5.63 -14.81
CA GLN A 84 -9.18 -6.04 -13.65
C GLN A 84 -9.84 -5.66 -12.30
N GLY A 85 -10.99 -5.01 -12.33
CA GLY A 85 -11.75 -4.61 -11.15
C GLY A 85 -11.54 -3.16 -10.73
N GLY A 86 -10.98 -2.31 -11.60
CA GLY A 86 -10.80 -0.87 -11.37
C GLY A 86 -12.10 -0.16 -11.00
N THR A 87 -13.23 -0.58 -11.56
CA THR A 87 -14.57 -0.04 -11.22
C THR A 87 -14.96 -0.20 -9.75
N LYS A 88 -14.27 -1.06 -8.99
CA LYS A 88 -14.49 -1.24 -7.54
C LYS A 88 -13.51 -0.43 -6.69
N LEU A 89 -12.45 0.06 -7.31
CA LEU A 89 -11.44 0.88 -6.65
C LEU A 89 -11.80 2.36 -6.76
N PHE A 90 -12.27 2.78 -7.95
CA PHE A 90 -12.59 4.17 -8.25
C PHE A 90 -14.06 4.46 -8.04
N GLY A 91 -14.35 5.57 -7.38
CA GLY A 91 -15.70 6.08 -7.11
C GLY A 91 -15.81 6.70 -5.72
N GLU A 92 -17.02 7.11 -5.39
CA GLU A 92 -17.37 7.70 -4.10
C GLU A 92 -18.22 6.73 -3.26
N PRO A 93 -18.12 6.80 -1.93
CA PRO A 93 -17.22 7.67 -1.15
C PRO A 93 -15.76 7.22 -1.22
N ALA A 94 -14.86 8.18 -1.30
CA ALA A 94 -13.42 7.92 -1.25
C ALA A 94 -12.99 7.49 0.16
N LEU A 95 -11.92 6.68 0.25
CA LEU A 95 -11.36 6.27 1.53
C LEU A 95 -10.66 7.47 2.20
N GLU A 96 -11.10 7.84 3.38
CA GLU A 96 -10.49 8.88 4.20
C GLU A 96 -9.56 8.27 5.26
N LEU A 97 -8.31 8.74 5.32
CA LEU A 97 -7.33 8.27 6.30
C LEU A 97 -7.77 8.54 7.75
N ALA A 98 -8.48 9.63 7.98
CA ALA A 98 -9.00 9.98 9.30
C ALA A 98 -9.90 8.89 9.90
N ASP A 99 -10.66 8.17 9.06
CA ASP A 99 -11.52 7.08 9.51
C ASP A 99 -10.73 5.88 10.06
N MET A 100 -9.53 5.65 9.52
CA MET A 100 -8.64 4.60 9.99
C MET A 100 -7.98 4.92 11.33
N MET A 101 -7.89 6.19 11.70
CA MET A 101 -7.25 6.68 12.93
C MET A 101 -8.23 6.91 14.08
N THR A 102 -9.47 6.49 13.93
CA THR A 102 -10.48 6.64 14.97
C THR A 102 -10.19 5.75 16.19
N VAL A 103 -10.67 6.18 17.34
CA VAL A 103 -10.57 5.42 18.59
C VAL A 103 -11.96 4.97 19.06
N THR A 104 -11.99 3.91 19.86
CA THR A 104 -13.23 3.46 20.51
C THR A 104 -13.62 4.41 21.66
N PRO A 105 -14.87 4.35 22.17
CA PRO A 105 -15.26 5.13 23.35
C PRO A 105 -14.36 4.93 24.57
N GLU A 106 -13.72 3.76 24.67
CA GLU A 106 -12.80 3.40 25.75
C GLU A 106 -11.37 3.94 25.51
N GLY A 107 -11.15 4.66 24.40
CA GLY A 107 -9.85 5.24 24.03
C GLY A 107 -8.86 4.24 23.41
N LEU A 108 -9.34 3.08 22.94
CA LEU A 108 -8.52 2.12 22.22
C LEU A 108 -8.50 2.43 20.72
N GLY A 109 -7.37 2.22 20.06
CA GLY A 109 -7.27 2.33 18.60
C GLY A 109 -8.14 1.30 17.89
N ARG A 110 -8.77 1.68 16.79
CA ARG A 110 -9.51 0.75 15.94
C ARG A 110 -8.57 -0.13 15.13
N ILE A 111 -8.96 -1.39 14.98
CA ILE A 111 -8.29 -2.33 14.08
C ILE A 111 -9.04 -2.33 12.76
N ASN A 112 -8.36 -1.90 11.70
CA ASN A 112 -8.87 -1.90 10.34
C ASN A 112 -8.21 -3.04 9.58
N ILE A 113 -8.99 -3.84 8.86
CA ILE A 113 -8.48 -4.97 8.06
C ILE A 113 -8.83 -4.70 6.60
N LEU A 114 -7.80 -4.44 5.79
CA LEU A 114 -7.94 -4.41 4.34
C LEU A 114 -7.97 -5.85 3.82
N ALA A 115 -9.15 -6.30 3.41
CA ALA A 115 -9.32 -7.61 2.81
C ALA A 115 -8.84 -7.58 1.35
N SER A 116 -7.58 -7.91 1.12
CA SER A 116 -6.91 -7.82 -0.18
C SER A 116 -6.89 -9.12 -1.00
N ASP A 117 -7.58 -10.16 -0.56
CA ASP A 117 -7.66 -11.46 -1.22
C ASP A 117 -8.02 -11.37 -2.72
N LYS A 118 -8.93 -10.48 -3.09
CA LYS A 118 -9.29 -10.24 -4.50
C LYS A 118 -8.33 -9.27 -5.20
N LEU A 119 -7.84 -8.28 -4.48
CA LEU A 119 -6.95 -7.25 -5.02
C LEU A 119 -5.58 -7.84 -5.36
N MET A 120 -5.08 -8.78 -4.55
CA MET A 120 -3.83 -9.52 -4.80
C MET A 120 -3.87 -10.35 -6.09
N GLY A 121 -5.07 -10.71 -6.58
CA GLY A 121 -5.25 -11.33 -7.91
C GLY A 121 -4.94 -10.38 -9.08
N SER A 122 -4.76 -9.09 -8.83
CA SER A 122 -4.36 -8.05 -9.80
C SER A 122 -3.17 -7.26 -9.22
N PRO A 123 -1.94 -7.81 -9.32
CA PRO A 123 -0.76 -7.25 -8.62
C PRO A 123 -0.52 -5.77 -8.92
N ARG A 124 -0.74 -5.34 -10.17
CA ARG A 124 -0.59 -3.93 -10.56
C ARG A 124 -1.60 -3.03 -9.85
N LEU A 125 -2.86 -3.43 -9.77
CA LEU A 125 -3.90 -2.68 -9.07
C LEU A 125 -3.59 -2.60 -7.56
N TYR A 126 -3.16 -3.71 -6.96
CA TYR A 126 -2.73 -3.77 -5.57
C TYR A 126 -1.55 -2.82 -5.30
N ALA A 127 -0.50 -2.90 -6.10
CA ALA A 127 0.68 -2.05 -5.98
C ALA A 127 0.34 -0.56 -6.11
N THR A 128 -0.53 -0.20 -7.06
CA THR A 128 -0.94 1.20 -7.27
C THR A 128 -1.82 1.71 -6.13
N PHE A 129 -2.74 0.89 -5.63
CA PHE A 129 -3.53 1.24 -4.45
C PHE A 129 -2.64 1.51 -3.23
N LEU A 130 -1.66 0.64 -2.98
CA LEU A 130 -0.73 0.84 -1.88
C LEU A 130 0.15 2.08 -2.07
N LEU A 131 0.60 2.33 -3.31
CA LEU A 131 1.37 3.52 -3.63
C LEU A 131 0.56 4.79 -3.37
N TRP A 132 -0.70 4.81 -3.78
CA TRP A 132 -1.62 5.90 -3.47
C TRP A 132 -1.81 6.05 -1.96
N LEU A 133 -2.18 4.98 -1.25
CA LEU A 133 -2.41 5.01 0.20
C LEU A 133 -1.20 5.54 0.98
N LEU A 134 0.01 5.05 0.65
CA LEU A 134 1.24 5.50 1.28
C LEU A 134 1.61 6.95 0.92
N SER A 135 1.19 7.42 -0.26
CA SER A 135 1.37 8.82 -0.65
C SER A 135 0.45 9.74 0.13
N GLU A 136 -0.84 9.41 0.22
CA GLU A 136 -1.82 10.13 1.04
C GLU A 136 -1.38 10.23 2.50
N LEU A 137 -0.95 9.12 3.09
CA LEU A 137 -0.41 9.11 4.45
C LEU A 137 0.75 10.10 4.62
N PHE A 138 1.61 10.19 3.62
CA PHE A 138 2.77 11.06 3.69
C PHE A 138 2.39 12.54 3.52
N GLU A 139 1.38 12.83 2.71
CA GLU A 139 0.93 14.19 2.40
C GLU A 139 -0.02 14.75 3.45
N GLU A 140 -1.02 13.98 3.88
CA GLU A 140 -2.05 14.46 4.79
C GLU A 140 -1.63 14.50 6.25
N LEU A 141 -0.77 13.57 6.70
CA LEU A 141 -0.41 13.52 8.11
C LEU A 141 0.59 14.65 8.48
N PRO A 142 0.30 15.42 9.53
CA PRO A 142 1.22 16.44 10.01
C PRO A 142 2.45 15.82 10.69
N GLU A 143 3.54 16.56 10.69
CA GLU A 143 4.70 16.23 11.53
C GLU A 143 4.32 16.38 13.01
N VAL A 144 4.47 15.28 13.78
CA VAL A 144 4.13 15.23 15.20
C VAL A 144 5.34 14.96 16.10
N GLY A 145 6.50 14.81 15.50
CA GLY A 145 7.73 14.50 16.22
C GLY A 145 7.78 13.03 16.66
N ASP A 146 8.11 12.80 17.91
CA ASP A 146 8.31 11.46 18.50
C ASP A 146 7.30 11.24 19.65
N PRO A 147 6.03 10.95 19.36
CA PRO A 147 5.02 10.72 20.38
C PRO A 147 5.27 9.41 21.12
N ASP A 148 4.86 9.32 22.39
CA ASP A 148 5.00 8.11 23.22
C ASP A 148 4.32 6.87 22.62
N LYS A 149 3.28 7.08 21.82
CA LYS A 149 2.52 6.02 21.12
C LYS A 149 2.24 6.43 19.69
N PRO A 150 2.34 5.50 18.73
CA PRO A 150 1.96 5.80 17.35
C PRO A 150 0.47 6.11 17.25
N LYS A 151 0.12 7.01 16.32
CA LYS A 151 -1.26 7.35 15.99
C LYS A 151 -1.91 6.32 15.06
N LEU A 152 -1.09 5.68 14.24
CA LEU A 152 -1.49 4.66 13.29
C LEU A 152 -0.36 3.63 13.16
N VAL A 153 -0.72 2.36 13.00
CA VAL A 153 0.24 1.28 12.79
C VAL A 153 -0.20 0.44 11.60
N PHE A 154 0.69 0.24 10.64
CA PHE A 154 0.50 -0.65 9.51
C PHE A 154 1.21 -1.98 9.72
N PHE A 155 0.49 -3.06 9.42
CA PHE A 155 1.03 -4.40 9.31
C PHE A 155 0.91 -4.84 7.85
N PHE A 156 2.03 -5.00 7.16
CA PHE A 156 2.08 -5.55 5.82
C PHE A 156 2.38 -7.04 5.93
N ASP A 157 1.33 -7.84 5.86
CA ASP A 157 1.45 -9.28 5.78
C ASP A 157 1.84 -9.70 4.37
N GLU A 158 2.59 -10.80 4.23
CA GLU A 158 3.20 -11.24 2.98
C GLU A 158 3.96 -10.09 2.28
N ALA A 159 4.83 -9.40 3.05
CA ALA A 159 5.48 -8.17 2.61
C ALA A 159 6.33 -8.33 1.34
N HIS A 160 6.72 -9.56 0.97
CA HIS A 160 7.39 -9.83 -0.30
C HIS A 160 6.59 -9.32 -1.51
N LEU A 161 5.25 -9.32 -1.44
CA LEU A 161 4.39 -8.81 -2.51
C LEU A 161 4.52 -7.31 -2.77
N LEU A 162 5.12 -6.56 -1.84
CA LEU A 162 5.44 -5.14 -2.04
C LEU A 162 6.69 -4.93 -2.89
N PHE A 163 7.52 -5.98 -3.04
CA PHE A 163 8.85 -5.88 -3.62
C PHE A 163 9.05 -6.78 -4.82
N ASP A 164 8.44 -7.98 -4.83
CA ASP A 164 8.52 -8.93 -5.92
C ASP A 164 7.79 -8.40 -7.15
N ASP A 165 8.52 -8.21 -8.26
CA ASP A 165 7.99 -7.65 -9.51
C ASP A 165 7.23 -6.32 -9.35
N ALA A 166 7.43 -5.64 -8.23
CA ALA A 166 6.78 -4.37 -7.94
C ALA A 166 7.36 -3.23 -8.79
N PRO A 167 6.52 -2.27 -9.23
CA PRO A 167 7.01 -1.07 -9.89
C PRO A 167 8.03 -0.34 -9.00
N LYS A 168 9.17 0.08 -9.59
CA LYS A 168 10.22 0.80 -8.86
C LYS A 168 9.67 1.95 -8.00
N ALA A 169 8.67 2.68 -8.51
CA ALA A 169 8.04 3.77 -7.78
C ALA A 169 7.36 3.34 -6.47
N LEU A 170 6.79 2.13 -6.40
CA LEU A 170 6.25 1.60 -5.15
C LEU A 170 7.38 1.30 -4.18
N VAL A 171 8.43 0.63 -4.63
CA VAL A 171 9.59 0.30 -3.79
C VAL A 171 10.23 1.57 -3.22
N ASP A 172 10.49 2.57 -4.08
CA ASP A 172 11.04 3.88 -3.68
C ASP A 172 10.12 4.59 -2.66
N LYS A 173 8.78 4.49 -2.83
CA LYS A 173 7.82 5.09 -1.89
C LYS A 173 7.78 4.35 -0.56
N VAL A 174 7.79 3.02 -0.58
CA VAL A 174 7.86 2.20 0.65
C VAL A 174 9.16 2.50 1.41
N GLU A 175 10.30 2.65 0.72
CA GLU A 175 11.56 3.06 1.33
C GLU A 175 11.46 4.45 1.96
N GLN A 176 10.93 5.43 1.23
CA GLN A 176 10.71 6.79 1.75
C GLN A 176 9.82 6.77 2.99
N VAL A 177 8.71 6.04 2.95
CA VAL A 177 7.78 5.91 4.06
C VAL A 177 8.45 5.24 5.25
N ALA A 178 9.14 4.11 5.06
CA ALA A 178 9.85 3.41 6.13
C ALA A 178 10.87 4.31 6.85
N ARG A 179 11.52 5.20 6.10
CA ARG A 179 12.54 6.13 6.63
C ARG A 179 11.94 7.32 7.39
N LEU A 180 10.83 7.89 6.93
CA LEU A 180 10.37 9.21 7.35
C LEU A 180 9.04 9.20 8.12
N ILE A 181 8.23 8.15 8.00
CA ILE A 181 6.84 8.16 8.49
C ILE A 181 6.76 8.21 10.04
N ARG A 182 7.85 7.85 10.73
CA ARG A 182 7.92 7.94 12.19
C ARG A 182 7.65 9.35 12.70
N SER A 183 8.18 10.38 12.03
CA SER A 183 7.96 11.79 12.42
C SER A 183 6.48 12.21 12.32
N LYS A 184 5.68 11.45 11.57
CA LYS A 184 4.22 11.61 11.46
C LYS A 184 3.45 10.74 12.47
N GLY A 185 4.15 10.04 13.36
CA GLY A 185 3.55 9.19 14.39
C GLY A 185 2.98 7.88 13.85
N VAL A 186 3.52 7.37 12.76
CA VAL A 186 3.09 6.10 12.16
C VAL A 186 4.15 5.02 12.35
N GLY A 187 3.72 3.83 12.80
CA GLY A 187 4.54 2.62 12.88
C GLY A 187 4.28 1.69 11.71
N ILE A 188 5.31 1.00 11.24
CA ILE A 188 5.20 0.01 10.17
C ILE A 188 5.81 -1.31 10.61
N TYR A 189 5.10 -2.40 10.33
CA TYR A 189 5.56 -3.78 10.49
C TYR A 189 5.51 -4.49 9.15
N PHE A 190 6.62 -5.10 8.76
CA PHE A 190 6.68 -6.01 7.62
C PHE A 190 6.72 -7.44 8.13
N ILE A 191 5.86 -8.28 7.60
CA ILE A 191 5.75 -9.71 7.94
C ILE A 191 6.03 -10.49 6.66
N THR A 192 7.05 -11.33 6.68
CA THR A 192 7.45 -12.16 5.54
C THR A 192 7.98 -13.50 6.01
N GLN A 193 8.00 -14.47 5.12
CA GLN A 193 8.54 -15.80 5.37
C GLN A 193 10.07 -15.84 5.30
N ASN A 194 10.69 -14.92 4.54
CA ASN A 194 12.13 -14.82 4.40
C ASN A 194 12.58 -13.36 4.54
N PRO A 195 13.53 -13.03 5.44
CA PRO A 195 14.07 -11.68 5.57
C PRO A 195 14.71 -11.15 4.27
N ALA A 196 15.21 -12.03 3.40
CA ALA A 196 15.81 -11.66 2.12
C ALA A 196 14.82 -11.10 1.09
N ASP A 197 13.51 -11.25 1.33
CA ASP A 197 12.46 -10.68 0.47
C ASP A 197 12.37 -9.15 0.59
N ILE A 198 12.89 -8.58 1.68
CA ILE A 198 12.86 -7.15 1.92
C ILE A 198 14.18 -6.52 1.49
N PRO A 199 14.17 -5.48 0.63
CA PRO A 199 15.38 -4.78 0.20
C PRO A 199 16.24 -4.27 1.36
N ASP A 200 17.56 -4.30 1.19
CA ASP A 200 18.53 -3.90 2.23
C ASP A 200 18.35 -2.47 2.72
N ASP A 201 17.99 -1.57 1.82
CA ASP A 201 17.77 -0.14 2.14
C ASP A 201 16.60 0.03 3.10
N ILE A 202 15.57 -0.82 3.00
CA ILE A 202 14.43 -0.87 3.92
C ILE A 202 14.82 -1.62 5.20
N LEU A 203 15.45 -2.80 5.10
CA LEU A 203 15.92 -3.55 6.27
C LEU A 203 16.83 -2.72 7.18
N GLY A 204 17.64 -1.84 6.59
CA GLY A 204 18.49 -0.91 7.33
C GLY A 204 17.74 0.12 8.19
N GLN A 205 16.45 0.40 7.88
CA GLN A 205 15.59 1.29 8.66
C GLN A 205 14.84 0.54 9.79
N LEU A 206 14.78 -0.79 9.73
CA LEU A 206 14.01 -1.62 10.66
C LEU A 206 14.91 -2.04 11.84
N GLY A 207 14.84 -1.28 12.92
CA GLY A 207 15.65 -1.54 14.10
C GLY A 207 15.12 -2.64 15.04
N ASN A 208 13.85 -2.97 14.96
CA ASN A 208 13.22 -4.01 15.77
C ASN A 208 12.98 -5.26 14.92
N ARG A 209 13.44 -6.42 15.41
CA ARG A 209 13.39 -7.67 14.63
C ARG A 209 12.92 -8.83 15.48
N VAL A 210 12.02 -9.63 14.91
CA VAL A 210 11.54 -10.90 15.46
C VAL A 210 11.69 -11.95 14.36
N GLN A 211 12.58 -12.91 14.56
CA GLN A 211 12.87 -13.97 13.60
C GLN A 211 12.45 -15.33 14.17
N HIS A 212 11.43 -15.92 13.59
CA HIS A 212 11.08 -17.32 13.83
C HIS A 212 12.05 -18.26 13.10
N ALA A 213 11.86 -19.56 13.29
CA ALA A 213 12.74 -20.55 12.67
C ALA A 213 12.82 -20.40 11.15
N LEU A 214 14.03 -20.29 10.63
CA LEU A 214 14.30 -20.36 9.21
C LEU A 214 14.92 -21.74 8.90
N ARG A 215 14.19 -22.55 8.14
CA ARG A 215 14.65 -23.89 7.75
C ARG A 215 15.43 -23.80 6.45
N VAL A 216 16.57 -24.45 6.44
CA VAL A 216 17.50 -24.46 5.30
C VAL A 216 17.35 -25.77 4.54
N PHE A 217 16.94 -25.65 3.28
CA PHE A 217 16.80 -26.80 2.36
C PHE A 217 17.70 -26.65 1.14
N THR A 218 18.10 -25.43 0.80
CA THR A 218 18.91 -25.13 -0.39
C THR A 218 20.12 -24.29 -0.03
N ALA A 219 21.10 -24.21 -0.95
CA ALA A 219 22.26 -23.34 -0.78
C ALA A 219 21.87 -21.84 -0.74
N LYS A 220 20.75 -21.47 -1.36
CA LYS A 220 20.20 -20.12 -1.26
C LYS A 220 19.71 -19.85 0.16
N ASP A 221 18.91 -20.76 0.73
CA ASP A 221 18.39 -20.61 2.10
C ASP A 221 19.53 -20.46 3.12
N GLN A 222 20.64 -21.20 2.91
CA GLN A 222 21.81 -21.09 3.78
C GLN A 222 22.42 -19.69 3.74
N LYS A 223 22.56 -19.09 2.56
CA LYS A 223 23.06 -17.72 2.41
C LYS A 223 22.12 -16.68 3.00
N ASP A 224 20.80 -16.85 2.80
CA ASP A 224 19.79 -15.96 3.35
C ASP A 224 19.81 -16.00 4.88
N LEU A 225 19.96 -17.20 5.47
CA LEU A 225 20.12 -17.37 6.91
C LEU A 225 21.40 -16.71 7.47
N GLU A 226 22.55 -16.92 6.83
CA GLU A 226 23.82 -16.29 7.21
C GLU A 226 23.68 -14.77 7.19
N ARG A 227 23.15 -14.22 6.12
CA ARG A 227 22.88 -12.78 5.97
C ARG A 227 21.92 -12.25 7.05
N ALA A 228 20.85 -12.98 7.34
CA ALA A 228 19.92 -12.61 8.41
C ALA A 228 20.63 -12.61 9.78
N ALA A 229 21.43 -13.63 10.07
CA ALA A 229 22.14 -13.75 11.35
C ALA A 229 23.18 -12.63 11.56
N GLU A 230 23.91 -12.23 10.50
CA GLU A 230 24.92 -11.17 10.54
C GLU A 230 24.35 -9.79 10.86
N THR A 231 23.06 -9.57 10.63
CA THR A 231 22.39 -8.29 10.90
C THR A 231 22.05 -8.05 12.37
N TYR A 232 22.22 -9.07 13.22
CA TYR A 232 21.98 -8.96 14.66
C TYR A 232 23.24 -8.60 15.43
N ARG A 233 23.09 -7.82 16.50
CA ARG A 233 24.17 -7.65 17.48
C ARG A 233 24.39 -8.98 18.20
N PRO A 234 25.60 -9.61 18.05
CA PRO A 234 25.81 -10.97 18.50
C PRO A 234 25.72 -11.13 20.01
N ASN A 235 25.22 -12.29 20.44
CA ASN A 235 25.22 -12.71 21.84
C ASN A 235 26.40 -13.65 22.09
N PRO A 236 27.28 -13.39 23.06
CA PRO A 236 28.42 -14.28 23.34
C PRO A 236 28.03 -15.67 23.85
N ALA A 237 26.78 -15.84 24.31
CA ALA A 237 26.30 -17.11 24.88
C ALA A 237 25.87 -18.15 23.84
N PHE A 238 25.56 -17.73 22.58
CA PHE A 238 25.13 -18.64 21.51
C PHE A 238 25.37 -18.06 20.11
N SER A 239 25.41 -18.93 19.11
CA SER A 239 25.43 -18.53 17.70
C SER A 239 24.03 -18.10 17.24
N THR A 240 23.89 -16.89 16.70
CA THR A 240 22.63 -16.39 16.17
C THR A 240 22.10 -17.27 15.03
N GLU A 241 22.97 -17.70 14.12
CA GLU A 241 22.63 -18.60 13.02
C GLU A 241 22.07 -19.94 13.54
N THR A 242 22.76 -20.56 14.51
CA THR A 242 22.30 -21.81 15.14
C THR A 242 20.96 -21.61 15.84
N ALA A 243 20.80 -20.50 16.56
CA ALA A 243 19.56 -20.20 17.27
C ALA A 243 18.38 -20.06 16.30
N ILE A 244 18.54 -19.36 15.16
CA ILE A 244 17.48 -19.22 14.14
C ILE A 244 17.07 -20.59 13.57
N LYS A 245 18.01 -21.51 13.37
CA LYS A 245 17.72 -22.88 12.90
C LYS A 245 16.94 -23.71 13.93
N GLU A 246 17.23 -23.52 15.21
CA GLU A 246 16.82 -24.41 16.29
C GLU A 246 15.60 -23.96 17.08
N VAL A 247 15.22 -22.66 17.03
CA VAL A 247 14.02 -22.18 17.74
C VAL A 247 12.79 -23.01 17.38
N GLY A 248 12.04 -23.40 18.40
CA GLY A 248 10.86 -24.24 18.27
C GLY A 248 9.58 -23.43 18.03
N THR A 249 8.47 -24.13 18.05
CA THR A 249 7.14 -23.51 17.98
C THR A 249 6.96 -22.60 19.20
N GLY A 250 6.57 -21.34 18.97
CA GLY A 250 6.40 -20.35 20.03
C GLY A 250 7.70 -19.73 20.52
N GLU A 251 8.82 -19.95 19.83
CA GLU A 251 10.09 -19.29 20.08
C GLU A 251 10.50 -18.39 18.91
N ALA A 252 11.31 -17.40 19.18
CA ALA A 252 11.94 -16.54 18.16
C ALA A 252 13.31 -16.04 18.66
N VAL A 253 14.11 -15.61 17.70
CA VAL A 253 15.29 -14.78 17.95
C VAL A 253 14.85 -13.33 17.84
N THR A 254 15.09 -12.52 18.86
CA THR A 254 14.61 -11.13 18.91
C THR A 254 15.74 -10.14 19.17
N SER A 255 15.63 -8.96 18.58
CA SER A 255 16.43 -7.79 18.92
C SER A 255 15.52 -6.55 18.80
N PHE A 256 15.46 -5.75 19.85
CA PHE A 256 14.71 -4.51 19.89
C PHE A 256 15.65 -3.34 20.14
N LEU A 257 15.24 -2.15 19.72
CA LEU A 257 16.00 -0.94 19.99
C LEU A 257 15.95 -0.60 21.47
N GLU A 258 17.11 -0.39 22.05
CA GLU A 258 17.30 0.17 23.39
C GLU A 258 17.27 1.70 23.36
N ALA A 259 17.51 2.33 24.51
CA ALA A 259 17.64 3.77 24.60
C ALA A 259 18.64 4.31 23.55
N LYS A 260 18.32 5.45 22.93
CA LYS A 260 19.09 6.10 21.88
C LYS A 260 19.15 5.32 20.55
N GLY A 261 18.22 4.39 20.32
CA GLY A 261 18.13 3.65 19.05
C GLY A 261 19.24 2.63 18.81
N VAL A 262 19.88 2.15 19.88
CA VAL A 262 20.94 1.11 19.78
C VAL A 262 20.27 -0.27 19.74
N PRO A 263 20.56 -1.13 18.74
CA PRO A 263 20.05 -2.50 18.73
C PRO A 263 20.51 -3.30 19.96
N ALA A 264 19.57 -3.92 20.66
CA ALA A 264 19.87 -4.83 21.77
C ALA A 264 20.68 -6.05 21.31
N VAL A 265 21.44 -6.63 22.21
CA VAL A 265 22.05 -7.95 22.00
C VAL A 265 20.94 -8.96 21.73
N VAL A 266 21.12 -9.76 20.69
CA VAL A 266 20.14 -10.77 20.27
C VAL A 266 19.79 -11.74 21.39
N GLN A 267 18.49 -12.04 21.55
CA GLN A 267 17.98 -12.95 22.58
C GLN A 267 17.12 -14.05 21.94
N ARG A 268 17.18 -15.24 22.52
CA ARG A 268 16.22 -16.31 22.26
C ARG A 268 15.02 -16.08 23.18
N THR A 269 13.83 -15.93 22.61
CA THR A 269 12.65 -15.41 23.31
C THR A 269 11.45 -16.32 23.13
N LEU A 270 10.71 -16.57 24.22
CA LEU A 270 9.40 -17.20 24.14
C LEU A 270 8.35 -16.16 23.71
N ILE A 271 7.61 -16.49 22.67
CA ILE A 271 6.52 -15.66 22.16
C ILE A 271 5.22 -16.04 22.85
N ARG A 272 4.53 -15.05 23.40
CA ARG A 272 3.22 -15.26 24.00
C ARG A 272 2.26 -15.84 22.94
N PRO A 273 1.54 -16.93 23.24
CA PRO A 273 0.54 -17.47 22.32
C PRO A 273 -0.58 -16.44 22.07
N PRO A 274 -1.15 -16.38 20.85
CA PRO A 274 -2.25 -15.49 20.56
C PRO A 274 -3.48 -15.83 21.41
N ALA A 275 -4.22 -14.80 21.83
CA ALA A 275 -5.50 -14.97 22.52
C ALA A 275 -6.67 -15.21 21.53
N SER A 276 -6.43 -15.09 20.23
CA SER A 276 -7.39 -15.29 19.16
C SER A 276 -7.53 -16.77 18.78
N GLN A 277 -8.66 -17.14 18.20
CA GLN A 277 -8.86 -18.46 17.59
C GLN A 277 -7.88 -18.64 16.42
N LEU A 278 -7.28 -19.83 16.33
CA LEU A 278 -6.43 -20.21 15.20
C LEU A 278 -7.30 -20.60 14.00
N GLY A 279 -6.79 -20.29 12.81
CA GLY A 279 -7.44 -20.60 11.54
C GLY A 279 -8.31 -19.46 10.99
N PRO A 280 -8.92 -19.65 9.81
CA PRO A 280 -9.73 -18.61 9.17
C PRO A 280 -11.02 -18.34 9.94
N ILE A 281 -11.44 -17.09 9.91
CA ILE A 281 -12.75 -16.70 10.44
C ILE A 281 -13.88 -17.33 9.63
N ALA A 282 -14.91 -17.83 10.30
CA ALA A 282 -16.10 -18.37 9.64
C ALA A 282 -16.81 -17.26 8.81
N PRO A 283 -17.35 -17.58 7.61
CA PRO A 283 -17.97 -16.60 6.73
C PRO A 283 -19.06 -15.76 7.41
N ASP A 284 -19.89 -16.37 8.24
CA ASP A 284 -20.97 -15.66 8.95
C ASP A 284 -20.43 -14.73 10.05
N ALA A 285 -19.37 -15.14 10.75
CA ALA A 285 -18.68 -14.29 11.72
C ALA A 285 -18.00 -13.08 11.03
N ARG A 286 -17.40 -13.28 9.84
CA ARG A 286 -16.86 -12.18 9.03
C ARG A 286 -17.96 -11.21 8.61
N LYS A 287 -19.10 -11.71 8.12
CA LYS A 287 -20.25 -10.85 7.77
C LYS A 287 -20.78 -10.06 8.97
N ALA A 288 -20.89 -10.71 10.13
CA ALA A 288 -21.32 -10.06 11.36
C ALA A 288 -20.34 -8.96 11.80
N ALA A 289 -19.02 -9.21 11.72
CA ALA A 289 -17.99 -8.22 12.02
C ALA A 289 -18.06 -7.02 11.06
N MET A 290 -18.26 -7.24 9.77
CA MET A 290 -18.45 -6.17 8.79
C MET A 290 -19.71 -5.36 9.06
N ALA A 291 -20.84 -6.00 9.34
CA ALA A 291 -22.11 -5.34 9.66
C ALA A 291 -22.04 -4.52 10.97
N ALA A 292 -21.20 -4.95 11.92
CA ALA A 292 -20.97 -4.22 13.18
C ALA A 292 -19.96 -3.06 13.02
N SER A 293 -19.33 -2.91 11.85
CA SER A 293 -18.40 -1.81 11.59
C SER A 293 -19.13 -0.47 11.57
N GLY A 294 -18.64 0.51 12.32
CA GLY A 294 -19.15 1.88 12.26
C GLY A 294 -18.87 2.60 10.93
N LEU A 295 -18.07 2.00 10.05
CA LEU A 295 -17.72 2.55 8.73
C LEU A 295 -18.71 2.13 7.63
N GLY A 296 -19.48 1.05 7.83
CA GLY A 296 -20.45 0.55 6.86
C GLY A 296 -21.41 1.64 6.35
N PRO A 297 -22.07 2.43 7.20
CA PRO A 297 -22.98 3.49 6.75
C PRO A 297 -22.35 4.51 5.80
N LYS A 298 -21.03 4.73 5.91
CA LYS A 298 -20.29 5.66 5.02
C LYS A 298 -19.88 5.01 3.71
N TYR A 299 -19.41 3.75 3.73
CA TYR A 299 -18.72 3.14 2.60
C TYR A 299 -19.50 2.05 1.86
N ASP A 300 -20.57 1.50 2.45
CA ASP A 300 -21.33 0.40 1.83
C ASP A 300 -22.30 0.87 0.73
N THR A 301 -22.57 2.17 0.67
CA THR A 301 -23.46 2.75 -0.33
C THR A 301 -22.65 3.63 -1.29
N THR A 302 -22.63 3.25 -2.55
CA THR A 302 -22.02 4.07 -3.61
C THR A 302 -22.78 5.40 -3.74
N VAL A 303 -22.05 6.49 -3.81
CA VAL A 303 -22.58 7.82 -4.12
C VAL A 303 -22.28 8.08 -5.60
N ASP A 304 -23.32 8.42 -6.34
CA ASP A 304 -23.24 8.79 -7.76
C ASP A 304 -23.80 10.21 -7.88
N ARG A 305 -22.91 11.18 -8.01
CA ARG A 305 -23.28 12.59 -8.16
C ARG A 305 -22.90 13.08 -9.54
N GLU A 306 -23.50 14.17 -9.97
CA GLU A 306 -23.16 14.81 -11.26
C GLU A 306 -21.66 15.05 -11.36
N SER A 307 -21.05 14.55 -12.42
CA SER A 307 -19.63 14.52 -12.66
C SER A 307 -19.30 14.77 -14.14
N ALA A 308 -18.06 14.60 -14.55
CA ALA A 308 -17.63 14.82 -15.92
C ALA A 308 -18.45 14.00 -16.94
N HIS A 309 -18.93 12.83 -16.56
CA HIS A 309 -19.72 11.95 -17.42
C HIS A 309 -21.07 12.58 -17.80
N GLU A 310 -21.76 13.22 -16.85
CA GLU A 310 -23.05 13.86 -17.07
C GLU A 310 -22.93 15.24 -17.70
N LEU A 311 -21.80 15.93 -17.46
CA LEU A 311 -21.58 17.31 -17.90
C LEU A 311 -21.04 17.43 -19.33
N LEU A 312 -20.38 16.41 -19.87
CA LEU A 312 -19.81 16.37 -21.21
C LEU A 312 -20.76 15.78 -22.23
#